data_5d3b0e90bfb436aee6f204a70e194694
#
_entry.id   5d3b0e90bfb436aee6f204a70e194694
#
_cell.length_a   1.000
_cell.length_b   1.000
_cell.length_c   1.000
_cell.angle_alpha   90.00
_cell.angle_beta   90.00
_cell.angle_gamma   90.00
#
_symmetry.space_group_name_H-M   'P 1'
#
loop_
_entity.id
_entity.type
_entity.pdbx_description
1 polymer ?
#
loop_
_entity_poly.entity_id
_entity_poly.type
_entity_poly.pdbx_seq_one_letter_code
_entity_poly.pdbx_strand_id
1 'polypeptide(L)'
;MPPSPPTLELYVNGVPMTLARWPNEGFVGIEKLVQAGSTKTNEPSVLQYLSNRHERWTHATDPWLFGYFHFLWADATIKVARIDTAAKTITTERPYSYAGNGMSAEQGIQYYAFNLLEEIDLPGEWYLERETGTLYLYPPTEVQSGNLSNATVEIGMLSTPMLTMNSTSNVTIQGLTFDLARFDGVVAENCQACSLIGCTVSRMAGNGVLVHGGNQNRLIGCDIHTIGRRATEVIGGDRATLSAGNQLVENCCIHDFGRLDRTYTPAIQLEGVGNRVAHNLMYNGPSSAMRIEGNDHVIEMNEVHSMVLESDDQGAME
;
A
#
# COMPACT_ATOMS: atom_id res chain seq x y z
N MET A 1 5.47 12.11 6.46
CA MET A 1 5.89 10.87 5.75
C MET A 1 6.94 11.24 4.72
N PRO A 2 7.98 10.43 4.48
CA PRO A 2 8.85 10.65 3.34
C PRO A 2 7.99 10.64 2.06
N PRO A 3 8.39 11.36 1.00
CA PRO A 3 7.67 11.30 -0.25
C PRO A 3 7.70 9.85 -0.73
N SER A 4 6.54 9.22 -0.74
CA SER A 4 6.36 7.94 -1.42
C SER A 4 6.70 8.11 -2.89
N PRO A 5 7.20 7.08 -3.58
CA PRO A 5 7.32 7.15 -5.02
C PRO A 5 5.97 7.52 -5.60
N PRO A 6 5.93 8.20 -6.73
CA PRO A 6 4.66 8.50 -7.35
C PRO A 6 3.90 7.18 -7.57
N THR A 7 2.79 7.06 -6.88
CA THR A 7 1.95 5.86 -6.87
C THR A 7 1.11 5.77 -8.16
N LEU A 8 1.76 5.89 -9.32
CA LEU A 8 1.13 5.56 -10.58
C LEU A 8 1.06 4.05 -10.70
N GLU A 9 -0.10 3.55 -11.04
CA GLU A 9 -0.30 2.15 -11.36
C GLU A 9 -0.85 2.02 -12.78
N LEU A 10 -0.29 1.09 -13.52
CA LEU A 10 -0.72 0.71 -14.86
C LEU A 10 -1.54 -0.57 -14.77
N TYR A 11 -2.64 -0.60 -15.49
CA TYR A 11 -3.50 -1.78 -15.60
C TYR A 11 -3.66 -2.16 -17.06
N VAL A 12 -3.66 -3.46 -17.32
CA VAL A 12 -4.00 -4.01 -18.63
C VAL A 12 -5.14 -5.00 -18.45
N ASN A 13 -6.28 -4.75 -19.12
CA ASN A 13 -7.52 -5.53 -18.96
C ASN A 13 -7.94 -5.65 -17.47
N GLY A 14 -7.78 -4.58 -16.70
CA GLY A 14 -8.08 -4.56 -15.26
C GLY A 14 -7.07 -5.22 -14.35
N VAL A 15 -6.04 -5.88 -14.88
CA VAL A 15 -4.97 -6.52 -14.11
C VAL A 15 -3.85 -5.51 -13.85
N PRO A 16 -3.38 -5.35 -12.58
CA PRO A 16 -2.28 -4.43 -12.28
C PRO A 16 -0.96 -4.93 -12.86
N MET A 17 -0.24 -4.03 -13.52
CA MET A 17 1.10 -4.29 -14.05
C MET A 17 2.17 -3.94 -13.01
N THR A 18 3.31 -4.62 -13.09
CA THR A 18 4.41 -4.45 -12.15
C THR A 18 5.36 -3.36 -12.62
N LEU A 19 5.67 -2.37 -11.79
CA LEU A 19 6.82 -1.50 -12.05
C LEU A 19 8.08 -2.35 -12.13
N ALA A 20 8.82 -2.21 -13.22
CA ALA A 20 10.01 -3.02 -13.51
C ALA A 20 10.94 -3.05 -12.30
N ARG A 21 11.27 -4.26 -11.83
CA ARG A 21 11.94 -4.50 -10.56
C ARG A 21 12.96 -5.63 -10.62
N TRP A 22 13.89 -5.61 -9.68
CA TRP A 22 14.79 -6.71 -9.45
C TRP A 22 14.98 -6.96 -7.94
N PRO A 23 14.93 -8.24 -7.47
CA PRO A 23 14.53 -9.43 -8.24
C PRO A 23 13.05 -9.37 -8.62
N ASN A 24 12.67 -10.15 -9.63
CA ASN A 24 11.29 -10.20 -10.13
C ASN A 24 10.31 -10.76 -9.09
N GLU A 25 10.81 -11.62 -8.20
CA GLU A 25 10.05 -12.17 -7.08
C GLU A 25 10.87 -12.12 -5.79
N GLY A 26 10.18 -11.95 -4.64
CA GLY A 26 10.81 -11.91 -3.32
C GLY A 26 11.76 -10.73 -3.13
N PHE A 27 12.80 -10.96 -2.34
CA PHE A 27 13.76 -9.96 -1.91
C PHE A 27 15.19 -10.48 -2.04
N VAL A 28 16.16 -9.56 -2.05
CA VAL A 28 17.59 -9.87 -1.91
C VAL A 28 18.14 -9.26 -0.63
N GLY A 29 19.12 -9.91 -0.03
CA GLY A 29 19.87 -9.39 1.09
C GLY A 29 20.97 -8.41 0.66
N ILE A 30 21.72 -7.94 1.66
CA ILE A 30 22.91 -7.10 1.48
C ILE A 30 24.19 -7.88 1.84
N GLU A 31 25.32 -7.46 1.31
CA GLU A 31 26.63 -7.95 1.77
C GLU A 31 26.96 -7.35 3.14
N LYS A 32 26.77 -6.04 3.29
CA LYS A 32 27.11 -5.32 4.51
C LYS A 32 26.33 -4.01 4.63
N LEU A 33 25.90 -3.69 5.85
CA LEU A 33 25.48 -2.34 6.21
C LEU A 33 26.71 -1.49 6.48
N VAL A 34 26.98 -0.51 5.61
CA VAL A 34 28.14 0.38 5.72
C VAL A 34 27.82 1.55 6.65
N GLN A 35 26.62 2.12 6.54
CA GLN A 35 26.14 3.24 7.34
C GLN A 35 24.64 3.13 7.57
N ALA A 36 24.22 3.15 8.83
CA ALA A 36 22.81 2.99 9.19
C ALA A 36 21.92 4.17 8.76
N GLY A 37 22.51 5.35 8.66
CA GLY A 37 21.77 6.60 8.45
C GLY A 37 21.27 7.22 9.77
N SER A 38 21.08 8.53 9.78
CA SER A 38 20.62 9.26 10.95
C SER A 38 19.79 10.48 10.58
N THR A 39 18.54 10.53 11.01
CA THR A 39 17.70 11.72 10.84
C THR A 39 18.14 12.91 11.69
N LYS A 40 18.90 12.67 12.76
CA LYS A 40 19.44 13.73 13.63
C LYS A 40 20.54 14.53 12.95
N THR A 41 21.37 13.85 12.17
CA THR A 41 22.49 14.44 11.44
C THR A 41 22.24 14.59 9.94
N ASN A 42 21.08 14.11 9.48
CA ASN A 42 20.71 14.00 8.06
C ASN A 42 21.72 13.19 7.22
N GLU A 43 22.36 12.21 7.85
CA GLU A 43 23.28 11.32 7.16
C GLU A 43 22.50 10.23 6.41
N PRO A 44 22.75 10.02 5.11
CA PRO A 44 22.08 8.98 4.34
C PRO A 44 22.46 7.58 4.82
N SER A 45 21.65 6.59 4.51
CA SER A 45 22.01 5.19 4.72
C SER A 45 22.85 4.69 3.54
N VAL A 46 23.82 3.81 3.85
CA VAL A 46 24.68 3.20 2.83
C VAL A 46 24.74 1.70 3.05
N LEU A 47 24.37 0.94 2.04
CA LEU A 47 24.43 -0.52 2.02
C LEU A 47 25.34 -1.01 0.89
N GLN A 48 26.04 -2.12 1.14
CA GLN A 48 26.85 -2.82 0.15
C GLN A 48 26.04 -4.00 -0.42
N TYR A 49 25.95 -4.07 -1.75
CA TYR A 49 25.16 -5.10 -2.43
C TYR A 49 25.98 -6.37 -2.77
N LEU A 50 25.27 -7.50 -2.81
CA LEU A 50 25.88 -8.83 -3.02
C LEU A 50 26.27 -9.12 -4.47
N SER A 51 25.48 -8.65 -5.43
CA SER A 51 25.64 -9.05 -6.85
C SER A 51 26.00 -7.88 -7.74
N ASN A 52 26.51 -8.17 -8.92
CA ASN A 52 26.83 -7.14 -9.91
C ASN A 52 25.62 -6.63 -10.71
N ARG A 53 24.39 -7.09 -10.41
CA ARG A 53 23.19 -6.65 -11.14
C ARG A 53 23.00 -5.13 -11.04
N HIS A 54 23.32 -4.56 -9.91
CA HIS A 54 23.21 -3.12 -9.61
C HIS A 54 24.07 -2.22 -10.51
N GLU A 55 25.11 -2.78 -11.15
CA GLU A 55 25.96 -2.05 -12.10
C GLU A 55 25.19 -1.63 -13.35
N ARG A 56 24.08 -2.29 -13.68
CA ARG A 56 23.21 -1.95 -14.81
C ARG A 56 22.44 -0.64 -14.57
N TRP A 57 22.21 -0.26 -13.32
CA TRP A 57 21.34 0.85 -12.94
C TRP A 57 22.08 2.17 -12.75
N THR A 58 23.35 2.27 -13.16
CA THR A 58 24.16 3.49 -12.99
C THR A 58 23.63 4.71 -13.76
N HIS A 59 22.78 4.48 -14.75
CA HIS A 59 22.12 5.52 -15.55
C HIS A 59 20.63 5.68 -15.21
N ALA A 60 20.10 4.89 -14.27
CA ALA A 60 18.72 5.03 -13.84
C ALA A 60 18.49 6.39 -13.18
N THR A 61 17.46 7.11 -13.62
CA THR A 61 17.20 8.48 -13.17
C THR A 61 16.41 8.58 -11.89
N ASP A 62 15.58 7.56 -11.59
CA ASP A 62 14.68 7.54 -10.43
C ASP A 62 14.54 6.14 -9.81
N PRO A 63 15.65 5.49 -9.40
CA PRO A 63 15.62 4.16 -8.81
C PRO A 63 15.18 4.22 -7.34
N TRP A 64 14.40 3.22 -6.93
CA TRP A 64 13.88 3.08 -5.58
C TRP A 64 14.17 1.69 -5.02
N LEU A 65 14.25 1.58 -3.70
CA LEU A 65 14.26 0.32 -2.95
C LEU A 65 12.97 0.20 -2.15
N PHE A 66 12.38 -0.97 -2.17
CA PHE A 66 11.33 -1.35 -1.23
C PHE A 66 11.82 -2.55 -0.43
N GLY A 67 11.57 -2.56 0.87
CA GLY A 67 11.94 -3.71 1.69
C GLY A 67 11.94 -3.42 3.18
N TYR A 68 12.62 -4.29 3.90
CA TYR A 68 12.70 -4.32 5.36
C TYR A 68 14.14 -3.99 5.76
N PHE A 69 14.32 -2.80 6.36
CA PHE A 69 15.65 -2.23 6.58
C PHE A 69 16.09 -2.19 8.05
N HIS A 70 15.19 -2.54 8.97
CA HIS A 70 15.48 -2.61 10.40
C HIS A 70 14.74 -3.77 11.05
N PHE A 71 13.42 -3.79 10.94
CA PHE A 71 12.53 -4.85 11.43
C PHE A 71 11.84 -5.53 10.25
N LEU A 72 11.65 -6.85 10.31
CA LEU A 72 10.98 -7.61 9.25
C LEU A 72 9.45 -7.43 9.23
N TRP A 73 8.94 -6.63 10.16
CA TRP A 73 7.54 -6.22 10.24
C TRP A 73 7.32 -4.73 9.93
N ALA A 74 8.35 -4.02 9.46
CA ALA A 74 8.28 -2.60 9.12
C ALA A 74 8.92 -2.34 7.76
N ASP A 75 8.09 -2.34 6.72
CA ASP A 75 8.51 -2.03 5.36
C ASP A 75 8.81 -0.55 5.17
N ALA A 76 9.60 -0.26 4.17
CA ALA A 76 9.85 1.12 3.73
C ALA A 76 10.18 1.17 2.24
N THR A 77 9.82 2.30 1.65
CA THR A 77 10.22 2.68 0.31
C THR A 77 11.24 3.81 0.39
N ILE A 78 12.41 3.62 -0.24
CA ILE A 78 13.56 4.52 -0.10
C ILE A 78 14.11 4.86 -1.48
N LYS A 79 14.27 6.16 -1.77
CA LYS A 79 14.89 6.62 -3.00
C LYS A 79 16.39 6.43 -2.97
N VAL A 80 16.95 5.94 -4.09
CA VAL A 80 18.40 5.81 -4.29
C VAL A 80 18.95 7.13 -4.81
N ALA A 81 19.99 7.64 -4.15
CA ALA A 81 20.72 8.82 -4.61
C ALA A 81 21.90 8.47 -5.50
N ARG A 82 22.59 7.37 -5.20
CA ARG A 82 23.81 6.99 -5.91
C ARG A 82 24.08 5.50 -5.81
N ILE A 83 24.59 4.94 -6.91
CA ILE A 83 25.18 3.60 -6.97
C ILE A 83 26.66 3.77 -7.28
N ASP A 84 27.52 3.20 -6.45
CA ASP A 84 28.97 3.21 -6.63
C ASP A 84 29.43 1.79 -6.96
N THR A 85 29.77 1.55 -8.20
CA THR A 85 30.16 0.23 -8.70
C THR A 85 31.54 -0.23 -8.22
N ALA A 86 32.44 0.71 -7.93
CA ALA A 86 33.77 0.38 -7.44
C ALA A 86 33.73 -0.07 -5.96
N ALA A 87 32.97 0.64 -5.13
CA ALA A 87 32.73 0.27 -3.75
C ALA A 87 31.61 -0.77 -3.57
N LYS A 88 30.84 -1.07 -4.62
CA LYS A 88 29.62 -1.88 -4.60
C LYS A 88 28.59 -1.40 -3.58
N THR A 89 28.33 -0.09 -3.55
CA THR A 89 27.40 0.49 -2.57
C THR A 89 26.22 1.22 -3.20
N ILE A 90 25.11 1.20 -2.48
CA ILE A 90 23.94 2.05 -2.72
C ILE A 90 23.86 3.05 -1.59
N THR A 91 23.74 4.34 -1.94
CA THR A 91 23.49 5.43 -1.01
C THR A 91 22.06 5.92 -1.19
N THR A 92 21.31 6.03 -0.11
CA THR A 92 19.93 6.53 -0.13
C THR A 92 19.89 8.06 -0.25
N GLU A 93 18.82 8.62 -0.81
CA GLU A 93 18.64 10.08 -0.90
C GLU A 93 18.48 10.72 0.48
N ARG A 94 17.82 10.02 1.39
CA ARG A 94 17.58 10.44 2.78
C ARG A 94 17.93 9.31 3.73
N PRO A 95 18.22 9.61 5.00
CA PRO A 95 18.39 8.56 5.99
C PRO A 95 17.11 7.74 6.13
N TYR A 96 17.25 6.43 6.18
CA TYR A 96 16.15 5.58 6.65
C TYR A 96 15.86 5.90 8.11
N SER A 97 14.60 5.85 8.50
CA SER A 97 14.20 5.95 9.89
C SER A 97 12.89 5.24 10.16
N TYR A 98 12.91 4.36 11.12
CA TYR A 98 11.71 3.82 11.76
C TYR A 98 11.77 4.15 13.26
N ALA A 99 10.79 4.91 13.75
CA ALA A 99 10.72 5.37 15.15
C ALA A 99 12.05 6.00 15.67
N GLY A 100 12.78 6.70 14.81
CA GLY A 100 14.07 7.34 15.13
C GLY A 100 15.30 6.45 14.99
N ASN A 101 15.13 5.18 14.64
CA ASN A 101 16.21 4.24 14.41
C ASN A 101 16.62 4.24 12.94
N GLY A 102 17.94 4.17 12.67
CA GLY A 102 18.47 3.95 11.32
C GLY A 102 18.31 2.49 10.87
N MET A 103 18.89 2.15 9.73
CA MET A 103 18.95 0.75 9.28
C MET A 103 19.65 -0.14 10.28
N SER A 104 19.26 -1.41 10.38
CA SER A 104 19.92 -2.44 11.19
C SER A 104 19.99 -3.75 10.43
N ALA A 105 21.13 -4.41 10.49
CA ALA A 105 21.33 -5.73 9.90
C ALA A 105 21.08 -6.88 10.91
N GLU A 106 20.64 -6.59 12.11
CA GLU A 106 20.45 -7.61 13.16
C GLU A 106 19.40 -8.66 12.80
N GLN A 107 18.29 -8.24 12.17
CA GLN A 107 17.25 -9.15 11.68
C GLN A 107 17.40 -9.51 10.20
N GLY A 108 18.41 -8.97 9.54
CA GLY A 108 18.61 -9.10 8.11
C GLY A 108 17.89 -8.01 7.32
N ILE A 109 18.66 -7.26 6.53
CA ILE A 109 18.09 -6.31 5.56
C ILE A 109 17.74 -7.07 4.31
N GLN A 110 16.52 -6.87 3.80
CA GLN A 110 16.06 -7.46 2.54
C GLN A 110 15.27 -6.43 1.73
N TYR A 111 15.52 -6.39 0.42
CA TYR A 111 14.90 -5.40 -0.46
C TYR A 111 14.75 -5.92 -1.90
N TYR A 112 13.89 -5.27 -2.67
CA TYR A 112 13.99 -5.25 -4.11
C TYR A 112 14.17 -3.81 -4.60
N ALA A 113 14.83 -3.64 -5.74
CA ALA A 113 14.93 -2.36 -6.42
C ALA A 113 13.86 -2.27 -7.51
N PHE A 114 13.28 -1.10 -7.73
CA PHE A 114 12.21 -0.94 -8.70
C PHE A 114 12.21 0.43 -9.37
N ASN A 115 11.32 0.61 -10.34
CA ASN A 115 11.27 1.76 -11.24
C ASN A 115 12.57 1.86 -12.07
N LEU A 116 12.92 0.75 -12.72
CA LEU A 116 14.17 0.53 -13.45
C LEU A 116 13.86 0.12 -14.89
N LEU A 117 14.18 0.97 -15.86
CA LEU A 117 14.01 0.63 -17.28
C LEU A 117 14.83 -0.61 -17.67
N GLU A 118 16.00 -0.75 -17.06
CA GLU A 118 16.95 -1.84 -17.30
C GLU A 118 16.44 -3.22 -16.82
N GLU A 119 15.38 -3.23 -16.04
CA GLU A 119 14.78 -4.43 -15.46
C GLU A 119 13.42 -4.78 -16.07
N ILE A 120 13.07 -4.23 -17.24
CA ILE A 120 11.92 -4.72 -18.01
C ILE A 120 12.34 -6.03 -18.68
N ASP A 121 12.20 -7.16 -17.99
CA ASP A 121 12.60 -8.48 -18.50
C ASP A 121 11.51 -9.57 -18.35
N LEU A 122 10.37 -9.26 -17.69
CA LEU A 122 9.20 -10.14 -17.61
C LEU A 122 7.93 -9.51 -18.20
N PRO A 123 7.02 -10.36 -18.76
CA PRO A 123 5.69 -9.90 -19.18
C PRO A 123 4.92 -9.22 -18.04
N GLY A 124 4.31 -8.07 -18.34
CA GLY A 124 3.59 -7.26 -17.36
C GLY A 124 4.45 -6.21 -16.66
N GLU A 125 5.75 -6.18 -16.91
CA GLU A 125 6.60 -5.12 -16.38
C GLU A 125 6.54 -3.84 -17.21
N TRP A 126 6.57 -2.71 -16.49
CA TRP A 126 6.49 -1.39 -17.11
C TRP A 126 7.39 -0.36 -16.41
N TYR A 127 7.71 0.69 -17.16
CA TYR A 127 8.46 1.85 -16.68
C TYR A 127 7.92 3.14 -17.32
N LEU A 128 7.90 4.23 -16.58
CA LEU A 128 7.55 5.54 -17.10
C LEU A 128 8.76 6.47 -17.03
N GLU A 129 9.28 6.84 -18.19
CA GLU A 129 10.28 7.90 -18.31
C GLU A 129 9.57 9.27 -18.16
N ARG A 130 9.75 9.88 -17.01
CA ARG A 130 8.97 11.07 -16.61
C ARG A 130 9.35 12.34 -17.35
N GLU A 131 10.61 12.43 -17.82
CA GLU A 131 11.10 13.59 -18.55
C GLU A 131 10.47 13.71 -19.94
N THR A 132 10.31 12.59 -20.61
CA THR A 132 9.73 12.54 -21.96
C THR A 132 8.24 12.18 -21.97
N GLY A 133 7.74 11.62 -20.87
CA GLY A 133 6.39 11.06 -20.77
C GLY A 133 6.24 9.74 -21.53
N THR A 134 7.34 9.04 -21.84
CA THR A 134 7.32 7.77 -22.58
C THR A 134 7.07 6.61 -21.62
N LEU A 135 6.03 5.85 -21.88
CA LEU A 135 5.73 4.62 -21.16
C LEU A 135 6.29 3.40 -21.92
N TYR A 136 7.07 2.60 -21.23
CA TYR A 136 7.59 1.32 -21.70
C TYR A 136 6.82 0.21 -21.01
N LEU A 137 6.31 -0.75 -21.77
CA LEU A 137 5.58 -1.91 -21.25
C LEU A 137 6.05 -3.16 -21.99
N TYR A 138 6.45 -4.19 -21.23
CA TYR A 138 6.51 -5.55 -21.75
C TYR A 138 5.11 -6.17 -21.65
N PRO A 139 4.37 -6.33 -22.76
CA PRO A 139 2.97 -6.73 -22.68
C PRO A 139 2.80 -8.04 -21.91
N PRO A 140 1.73 -8.16 -21.09
CA PRO A 140 1.45 -9.41 -20.38
C PRO A 140 1.16 -10.54 -21.36
N THR A 141 1.35 -11.79 -20.93
CA THR A 141 1.31 -12.99 -21.78
C THR A 141 0.00 -13.12 -22.54
N GLU A 142 -1.12 -12.74 -21.94
CA GLU A 142 -2.45 -12.81 -22.52
C GLU A 142 -2.62 -11.87 -23.73
N VAL A 143 -1.75 -10.86 -23.85
CA VAL A 143 -1.77 -9.85 -24.92
C VAL A 143 -0.58 -9.96 -25.86
N GLN A 144 0.36 -10.90 -25.59
CA GLN A 144 1.61 -11.08 -26.36
C GLN A 144 1.42 -11.53 -27.82
N SER A 145 0.24 -11.98 -28.22
CA SER A 145 -0.06 -12.25 -29.64
C SER A 145 0.00 -11.00 -30.53
N GLY A 146 0.58 -9.91 -30.00
CA GLY A 146 1.03 -8.74 -30.76
C GLY A 146 -0.01 -7.66 -30.96
N ASN A 147 -1.18 -7.74 -30.35
CA ASN A 147 -2.21 -6.77 -30.62
C ASN A 147 -2.77 -6.09 -29.34
N LEU A 148 -2.01 -5.13 -28.81
CA LEU A 148 -2.49 -4.21 -27.74
C LEU A 148 -3.75 -3.43 -28.18
N SER A 149 -4.09 -3.39 -29.47
CA SER A 149 -5.27 -2.67 -29.95
C SER A 149 -6.60 -3.23 -29.42
N ASN A 150 -6.59 -4.45 -28.91
CA ASN A 150 -7.78 -5.08 -28.29
C ASN A 150 -7.69 -5.11 -26.74
N ALA A 151 -6.62 -4.58 -26.17
CA ALA A 151 -6.45 -4.51 -24.72
C ALA A 151 -6.85 -3.12 -24.20
N THR A 152 -7.51 -3.10 -23.05
CA THR A 152 -7.75 -1.86 -22.31
C THR A 152 -6.51 -1.57 -21.46
N VAL A 153 -5.84 -0.45 -21.74
CA VAL A 153 -4.68 0.02 -20.97
C VAL A 153 -5.09 1.26 -20.19
N GLU A 154 -4.96 1.22 -18.87
CA GLU A 154 -5.44 2.27 -17.98
C GLU A 154 -4.37 2.69 -16.99
N ILE A 155 -4.34 3.99 -16.66
CA ILE A 155 -3.45 4.55 -15.62
C ILE A 155 -4.30 5.35 -14.64
N GLY A 156 -4.14 5.09 -13.34
CA GLY A 156 -4.76 5.87 -12.29
C GLY A 156 -4.15 7.27 -12.19
N MET A 157 -4.89 8.31 -12.58
CA MET A 157 -4.39 9.69 -12.60
C MET A 157 -4.98 10.57 -11.51
N LEU A 158 -6.17 10.25 -10.99
CA LEU A 158 -6.86 11.05 -9.97
C LEU A 158 -6.04 11.07 -8.67
N SER A 159 -5.58 12.25 -8.27
CA SER A 159 -4.71 12.47 -7.11
C SER A 159 -5.41 13.01 -5.87
N THR A 160 -6.74 12.98 -5.87
CA THR A 160 -7.61 13.32 -4.74
C THR A 160 -8.57 12.16 -4.50
N PRO A 161 -9.22 12.07 -3.33
CA PRO A 161 -10.26 11.07 -3.12
C PRO A 161 -11.34 11.14 -4.20
N MET A 162 -11.85 9.97 -4.62
CA MET A 162 -12.92 9.93 -5.62
C MET A 162 -14.23 10.48 -5.07
N LEU A 163 -14.48 10.27 -3.79
CA LEU A 163 -15.59 10.86 -3.06
C LEU A 163 -15.10 11.38 -1.71
N THR A 164 -15.49 12.61 -1.39
CA THR A 164 -15.30 13.19 -0.05
C THR A 164 -16.65 13.65 0.51
N MET A 165 -16.96 13.21 1.72
CA MET A 165 -18.07 13.70 2.52
C MET A 165 -17.49 14.33 3.79
N ASN A 166 -17.88 15.56 4.07
CA ASN A 166 -17.41 16.26 5.28
C ASN A 166 -18.61 16.84 6.04
N SER A 167 -18.72 16.51 7.33
CA SER A 167 -19.81 16.95 8.21
C SER A 167 -21.22 16.73 7.58
N THR A 168 -21.35 15.63 6.83
CA THR A 168 -22.56 15.26 6.10
C THR A 168 -23.43 14.36 6.97
N SER A 169 -24.76 14.47 6.86
CA SER A 169 -25.69 13.67 7.65
C SER A 169 -26.77 13.03 6.78
N ASN A 170 -27.14 11.78 7.11
CA ASN A 170 -28.27 11.05 6.52
C ASN A 170 -28.18 10.88 4.98
N VAL A 171 -26.98 10.68 4.47
CA VAL A 171 -26.75 10.40 3.04
C VAL A 171 -26.47 8.91 2.85
N THR A 172 -27.18 8.32 1.92
CA THR A 172 -26.92 6.93 1.48
C THR A 172 -26.44 6.92 0.04
N ILE A 173 -25.30 6.27 -0.16
CA ILE A 173 -24.71 5.98 -1.48
C ILE A 173 -24.80 4.49 -1.71
N GLN A 174 -25.44 4.10 -2.80
CA GLN A 174 -25.73 2.69 -3.05
C GLN A 174 -25.43 2.26 -4.49
N GLY A 175 -24.79 1.09 -4.64
CA GLY A 175 -24.58 0.43 -5.92
C GLY A 175 -23.66 1.17 -6.88
N LEU A 176 -22.77 2.03 -6.38
CA LEU A 176 -21.77 2.72 -7.17
C LEU A 176 -20.44 1.97 -7.18
N THR A 177 -19.71 2.12 -8.27
CA THR A 177 -18.32 1.66 -8.39
C THR A 177 -17.39 2.86 -8.38
N PHE A 178 -16.48 2.88 -7.43
CA PHE A 178 -15.34 3.81 -7.33
C PHE A 178 -14.11 3.03 -7.78
N ASP A 179 -13.55 3.40 -8.92
CA ASP A 179 -12.55 2.56 -9.56
C ASP A 179 -11.45 3.38 -10.24
N LEU A 180 -10.19 2.94 -10.03
CA LEU A 180 -9.01 3.48 -10.68
C LEU A 180 -8.65 4.92 -10.25
N ALA A 181 -8.02 5.04 -9.09
CA ALA A 181 -7.44 6.29 -8.62
C ALA A 181 -5.99 6.11 -8.14
N ARG A 182 -5.23 7.17 -8.27
CA ARG A 182 -3.88 7.30 -7.72
C ARG A 182 -3.89 7.62 -6.22
N PHE A 183 -5.04 7.85 -5.65
CA PHE A 183 -5.25 8.27 -4.27
C PHE A 183 -6.34 7.41 -3.61
N ASP A 184 -6.99 7.93 -2.58
CA ASP A 184 -8.00 7.21 -1.82
C ASP A 184 -9.34 7.11 -2.58
N GLY A 185 -10.11 6.08 -2.28
CA GLY A 185 -11.43 5.91 -2.87
C GLY A 185 -12.47 6.84 -2.23
N VAL A 186 -12.91 6.52 -1.02
CA VAL A 186 -13.96 7.27 -0.31
C VAL A 186 -13.43 7.78 1.02
N VAL A 187 -13.63 9.06 1.31
CA VAL A 187 -13.26 9.69 2.57
C VAL A 187 -14.48 10.36 3.20
N ALA A 188 -14.85 9.94 4.40
CA ALA A 188 -15.95 10.47 5.19
C ALA A 188 -15.41 11.05 6.51
N GLU A 189 -15.46 12.38 6.66
CA GLU A 189 -14.97 13.11 7.81
C GLU A 189 -16.13 13.65 8.63
N ASN A 190 -16.21 13.32 9.92
CA ASN A 190 -17.23 13.80 10.87
C ASN A 190 -18.68 13.64 10.36
N CYS A 191 -18.96 12.57 9.63
CA CYS A 191 -20.28 12.28 9.09
C CYS A 191 -21.20 11.63 10.12
N GLN A 192 -22.51 11.81 9.97
CA GLN A 192 -23.51 11.24 10.87
C GLN A 192 -24.57 10.46 10.08
N ALA A 193 -24.79 9.20 10.45
CA ALA A 193 -25.79 8.32 9.83
C ALA A 193 -25.68 8.25 8.30
N CYS A 194 -24.46 8.32 7.78
CA CYS A 194 -24.17 8.12 6.35
C CYS A 194 -23.90 6.65 6.05
N SER A 195 -24.22 6.21 4.85
CA SER A 195 -24.10 4.80 4.46
C SER A 195 -23.53 4.63 3.08
N LEU A 196 -22.59 3.69 2.92
CA LEU A 196 -22.22 3.08 1.65
C LEU A 196 -22.81 1.66 1.61
N ILE A 197 -23.63 1.36 0.62
CA ILE A 197 -24.35 0.08 0.54
C ILE A 197 -24.12 -0.55 -0.84
N GLY A 198 -23.61 -1.79 -0.87
CA GLY A 198 -23.42 -2.54 -2.10
C GLY A 198 -22.57 -1.80 -3.14
N CYS A 199 -21.58 -1.05 -2.68
CA CYS A 199 -20.63 -0.33 -3.52
C CYS A 199 -19.37 -1.17 -3.77
N THR A 200 -18.73 -0.96 -4.91
CA THR A 200 -17.39 -1.48 -5.18
C THR A 200 -16.36 -0.37 -5.06
N VAL A 201 -15.26 -0.61 -4.36
CA VAL A 201 -14.10 0.31 -4.28
C VAL A 201 -12.87 -0.47 -4.69
N SER A 202 -12.29 -0.16 -5.85
CA SER A 202 -11.21 -0.96 -6.41
C SER A 202 -10.15 -0.15 -7.13
N ARG A 203 -8.97 -0.75 -7.29
CA ARG A 203 -7.81 -0.18 -8.01
C ARG A 203 -7.42 1.21 -7.49
N MET A 204 -7.35 1.33 -6.15
CA MET A 204 -6.85 2.53 -5.47
C MET A 204 -5.37 2.36 -5.13
N ALA A 205 -4.51 3.27 -5.55
CA ALA A 205 -3.12 3.27 -5.10
C ALA A 205 -2.96 3.82 -3.66
N GLY A 206 -3.94 4.55 -3.15
CA GLY A 206 -4.10 4.95 -1.75
C GLY A 206 -4.90 3.94 -0.94
N ASN A 207 -5.75 4.45 -0.05
CA ASN A 207 -6.66 3.67 0.78
C ASN A 207 -8.01 3.48 0.08
N GLY A 208 -8.77 2.46 0.50
CA GLY A 208 -10.10 2.21 -0.05
C GLY A 208 -11.16 3.15 0.54
N VAL A 209 -11.58 2.90 1.78
CA VAL A 209 -12.64 3.68 2.47
C VAL A 209 -12.15 4.15 3.83
N LEU A 210 -12.17 5.46 4.07
CA LEU A 210 -11.80 6.08 5.33
C LEU A 210 -13.03 6.74 5.96
N VAL A 211 -13.36 6.35 7.20
CA VAL A 211 -14.45 6.93 7.99
C VAL A 211 -13.85 7.47 9.29
N HIS A 212 -13.70 8.77 9.38
CA HIS A 212 -13.07 9.44 10.50
C HIS A 212 -14.04 10.31 11.28
N GLY A 213 -14.26 9.97 12.54
CA GLY A 213 -15.15 10.70 13.42
C GLY A 213 -16.65 10.57 13.07
N GLY A 214 -17.47 11.40 13.68
CA GLY A 214 -18.92 11.30 13.58
C GLY A 214 -19.47 10.04 14.25
N ASN A 215 -20.69 9.67 13.89
CA ASN A 215 -21.33 8.49 14.47
C ASN A 215 -22.34 7.82 13.52
N GLN A 216 -22.65 6.55 13.79
CA GLN A 216 -23.69 5.77 13.09
C GLN A 216 -23.47 5.65 11.57
N ASN A 217 -22.23 5.84 11.07
CA ASN A 217 -21.96 5.61 9.67
C ASN A 217 -21.86 4.11 9.39
N ARG A 218 -22.18 3.69 8.16
CA ARG A 218 -22.31 2.29 7.81
C ARG A 218 -21.63 1.97 6.47
N LEU A 219 -20.91 0.88 6.47
CA LEU A 219 -20.35 0.24 5.28
C LEU A 219 -20.97 -1.14 5.20
N ILE A 220 -21.88 -1.38 4.25
CA ILE A 220 -22.69 -2.59 4.19
C ILE A 220 -22.63 -3.23 2.80
N GLY A 221 -22.27 -4.52 2.75
CA GLY A 221 -22.29 -5.32 1.53
C GLY A 221 -21.38 -4.78 0.41
N CYS A 222 -20.31 -4.11 0.78
CA CYS A 222 -19.37 -3.53 -0.18
C CYS A 222 -18.28 -4.54 -0.56
N ASP A 223 -17.78 -4.40 -1.79
CA ASP A 223 -16.62 -5.13 -2.30
C ASP A 223 -15.44 -4.16 -2.40
N ILE A 224 -14.36 -4.41 -1.62
CA ILE A 224 -13.21 -3.52 -1.52
C ILE A 224 -11.95 -4.32 -1.82
N HIS A 225 -11.33 -4.05 -2.98
CA HIS A 225 -10.22 -4.88 -3.44
C HIS A 225 -9.22 -4.12 -4.31
N THR A 226 -8.05 -4.72 -4.49
CA THR A 226 -6.96 -4.17 -5.31
C THR A 226 -6.54 -2.78 -4.78
N ILE A 227 -6.32 -2.69 -3.47
CA ILE A 227 -6.00 -1.47 -2.76
C ILE A 227 -4.50 -1.40 -2.47
N GLY A 228 -3.87 -0.27 -2.76
CA GLY A 228 -2.43 -0.07 -2.57
C GLY A 228 -2.01 -0.03 -1.11
N ARG A 229 -2.88 0.49 -0.24
CA ARG A 229 -2.66 0.64 1.20
C ARG A 229 -3.74 -0.12 1.99
N ARG A 230 -4.22 0.47 3.12
CA ARG A 230 -5.30 -0.17 3.89
C ARG A 230 -6.62 -0.13 3.14
N ALA A 231 -7.37 -1.23 3.24
CA ALA A 231 -8.64 -1.27 2.56
C ALA A 231 -9.69 -0.39 3.23
N THR A 232 -9.75 -0.41 4.58
CA THR A 232 -10.75 0.36 5.33
C THR A 232 -10.16 0.87 6.64
N GLU A 233 -10.50 2.10 7.02
CA GLU A 233 -10.23 2.66 8.35
C GLU A 233 -11.50 3.26 8.92
N VAL A 234 -11.84 2.86 10.14
CA VAL A 234 -13.05 3.29 10.81
C VAL A 234 -12.69 3.78 12.21
N ILE A 235 -12.81 5.09 12.40
CA ILE A 235 -12.52 5.77 13.66
C ILE A 235 -13.81 6.45 14.13
N GLY A 236 -14.35 6.04 15.29
CA GLY A 236 -15.57 6.64 15.82
C GLY A 236 -15.75 6.45 17.32
N GLY A 237 -16.44 7.41 17.95
CA GLY A 237 -16.59 7.46 19.39
C GLY A 237 -15.49 8.24 20.10
N ASP A 238 -15.71 8.54 21.38
CA ASP A 238 -14.80 9.32 22.22
C ASP A 238 -14.27 8.47 23.38
N ARG A 239 -12.98 8.17 23.38
CA ARG A 239 -12.32 7.35 24.41
C ARG A 239 -12.24 8.03 25.77
N ALA A 240 -12.26 9.36 25.84
CA ALA A 240 -12.20 10.08 27.10
C ALA A 240 -13.52 9.98 27.89
N THR A 241 -14.64 9.94 27.18
CA THR A 241 -15.99 9.85 27.75
C THR A 241 -16.61 8.46 27.60
N LEU A 242 -15.97 7.53 26.87
CA LEU A 242 -16.51 6.24 26.47
C LEU A 242 -17.83 6.35 25.68
N SER A 243 -18.01 7.45 24.95
CA SER A 243 -19.18 7.65 24.10
C SER A 243 -19.05 6.86 22.82
N ALA A 244 -20.01 5.96 22.54
CA ALA A 244 -19.96 5.06 21.39
C ALA A 244 -20.12 5.81 20.05
N GLY A 245 -19.27 5.46 19.08
CA GLY A 245 -19.36 5.94 17.71
C GLY A 245 -20.43 5.22 16.89
N ASN A 246 -20.74 3.95 17.25
CA ASN A 246 -21.73 3.11 16.56
C ASN A 246 -21.51 3.02 15.05
N GLN A 247 -20.24 3.05 14.61
CA GLN A 247 -19.89 2.79 13.23
C GLN A 247 -20.08 1.30 12.93
N LEU A 248 -20.47 0.98 11.70
CA LEU A 248 -20.75 -0.39 11.29
C LEU A 248 -20.01 -0.75 9.99
N VAL A 249 -19.30 -1.88 10.01
CA VAL A 249 -18.79 -2.55 8.81
C VAL A 249 -19.40 -3.94 8.78
N GLU A 250 -20.28 -4.21 7.83
CA GLU A 250 -21.06 -5.44 7.82
C GLU A 250 -21.21 -6.01 6.41
N ASN A 251 -21.07 -7.35 6.33
CA ASN A 251 -21.30 -8.13 5.11
C ASN A 251 -20.46 -7.66 3.91
N CYS A 252 -19.26 -7.14 4.15
CA CYS A 252 -18.32 -6.70 3.12
C CYS A 252 -17.35 -7.83 2.74
N CYS A 253 -16.91 -7.81 1.46
CA CYS A 253 -15.80 -8.60 0.96
C CYS A 253 -14.58 -7.69 0.80
N ILE A 254 -13.48 -7.98 1.49
CA ILE A 254 -12.28 -7.12 1.53
C ILE A 254 -11.06 -7.97 1.24
N HIS A 255 -10.38 -7.70 0.11
CA HIS A 255 -9.27 -8.54 -0.33
C HIS A 255 -8.26 -7.81 -1.22
N ASP A 256 -7.08 -8.41 -1.42
CA ASP A 256 -6.02 -7.86 -2.28
C ASP A 256 -5.68 -6.40 -1.94
N PHE A 257 -5.44 -6.13 -0.67
CA PHE A 257 -5.05 -4.82 -0.14
C PHE A 257 -3.58 -4.83 0.31
N GLY A 258 -3.05 -3.68 0.71
CA GLY A 258 -1.65 -3.55 1.13
C GLY A 258 -0.67 -3.88 0.00
N ARG A 259 -1.02 -3.54 -1.24
CA ARG A 259 -0.21 -3.92 -2.41
C ARG A 259 1.05 -3.07 -2.58
N LEU A 260 1.02 -1.83 -2.15
CA LEU A 260 2.13 -0.88 -2.24
C LEU A 260 2.83 -0.67 -0.90
N ASP A 261 2.08 -0.39 0.17
CA ASP A 261 2.58 -0.41 1.54
C ASP A 261 2.10 -1.72 2.17
N ARG A 262 3.02 -2.55 2.70
CA ARG A 262 2.76 -3.94 3.11
C ARG A 262 2.38 -4.08 4.56
N THR A 263 2.98 -3.27 5.44
CA THR A 263 2.77 -3.34 6.88
C THR A 263 1.90 -2.19 7.39
N TYR A 264 1.20 -2.39 8.50
CA TYR A 264 0.28 -1.40 9.08
C TYR A 264 -0.86 -0.95 8.14
N THR A 265 -1.17 -1.76 7.15
CA THR A 265 -2.23 -1.52 6.16
C THR A 265 -3.25 -2.66 6.17
N PRO A 266 -4.04 -2.80 7.26
CA PRO A 266 -4.98 -3.89 7.41
C PRO A 266 -6.18 -3.79 6.46
N ALA A 267 -6.96 -4.89 6.38
CA ALA A 267 -8.28 -4.84 5.76
C ALA A 267 -9.19 -3.85 6.49
N ILE A 268 -9.16 -3.87 7.83
CA ILE A 268 -9.93 -2.94 8.67
C ILE A 268 -9.04 -2.43 9.81
N GLN A 269 -8.74 -1.13 9.81
CA GLN A 269 -8.27 -0.41 10.99
C GLN A 269 -9.49 0.06 11.78
N LEU A 270 -9.65 -0.41 13.01
CA LEU A 270 -10.80 -0.07 13.87
C LEU A 270 -10.33 0.67 15.10
N GLU A 271 -10.82 1.90 15.29
CA GLU A 271 -10.42 2.74 16.43
C GLU A 271 -11.62 3.42 17.11
N GLY A 272 -11.44 3.79 18.38
CA GLY A 272 -12.40 4.57 19.14
C GLY A 272 -13.23 3.78 20.14
N VAL A 273 -14.57 3.92 20.12
CA VAL A 273 -15.46 3.30 21.11
C VAL A 273 -16.74 2.78 20.47
N GLY A 274 -17.12 1.55 20.81
CA GLY A 274 -18.46 1.02 20.54
C GLY A 274 -18.80 0.88 19.05
N ASN A 275 -17.81 0.52 18.22
CA ASN A 275 -18.01 0.26 16.80
C ASN A 275 -18.19 -1.24 16.56
N ARG A 276 -18.85 -1.63 15.47
CA ARG A 276 -19.16 -3.02 15.15
C ARG A 276 -18.60 -3.45 13.79
N VAL A 277 -17.96 -4.62 13.78
CA VAL A 277 -17.46 -5.27 12.56
C VAL A 277 -17.98 -6.69 12.51
N ALA A 278 -18.88 -7.01 11.59
CA ALA A 278 -19.58 -8.28 11.58
C ALA A 278 -19.84 -8.85 10.17
N HIS A 279 -19.83 -10.18 10.06
CA HIS A 279 -20.16 -10.91 8.83
C HIS A 279 -19.32 -10.53 7.60
N ASN A 280 -18.08 -10.08 7.81
CA ASN A 280 -17.19 -9.72 6.70
C ASN A 280 -16.30 -10.91 6.31
N LEU A 281 -15.94 -10.95 5.03
CA LEU A 281 -14.91 -11.84 4.49
C LEU A 281 -13.65 -11.00 4.22
N MET A 282 -12.51 -11.37 4.81
CA MET A 282 -11.23 -10.70 4.64
C MET A 282 -10.14 -11.70 4.24
N TYR A 283 -9.46 -11.47 3.11
CA TYR A 283 -8.42 -12.40 2.65
C TYR A 283 -7.40 -11.73 1.72
N ASN A 284 -6.30 -12.46 1.44
CA ASN A 284 -5.20 -12.03 0.56
C ASN A 284 -4.56 -10.71 1.00
N GLY A 285 -4.09 -10.66 2.25
CA GLY A 285 -3.38 -9.51 2.79
C GLY A 285 -1.93 -9.81 3.17
N PRO A 286 -0.98 -8.87 2.95
CA PRO A 286 0.43 -9.07 3.29
C PRO A 286 0.68 -9.04 4.80
N SER A 287 -0.18 -8.38 5.55
CA SER A 287 -0.11 -8.24 7.02
C SER A 287 -1.45 -8.59 7.67
N SER A 288 -1.85 -7.91 8.75
CA SER A 288 -3.05 -8.19 9.52
C SER A 288 -4.36 -7.92 8.74
N ALA A 289 -5.40 -8.70 9.05
CA ALA A 289 -6.75 -8.42 8.60
C ALA A 289 -7.35 -7.24 9.36
N MET A 290 -7.16 -7.23 10.68
CA MET A 290 -7.69 -6.18 11.53
C MET A 290 -6.63 -5.67 12.51
N ARG A 291 -6.57 -4.34 12.66
CA ARG A 291 -5.93 -3.68 13.79
C ARG A 291 -7.00 -2.98 14.61
N ILE A 292 -6.99 -3.23 15.92
CA ILE A 292 -8.09 -2.87 16.81
C ILE A 292 -7.54 -2.04 17.95
N GLU A 293 -8.01 -0.79 18.06
CA GLU A 293 -7.62 0.11 19.11
C GLU A 293 -8.86 0.79 19.74
N GLY A 294 -8.98 0.74 21.04
CA GLY A 294 -10.07 1.42 21.73
C GLY A 294 -10.86 0.52 22.67
N ASN A 295 -12.16 0.79 22.79
CA ASN A 295 -13.01 0.19 23.81
C ASN A 295 -14.37 -0.25 23.25
N ASP A 296 -14.95 -1.28 23.86
CA ASP A 296 -16.35 -1.69 23.66
C ASP A 296 -16.74 -2.02 22.21
N HIS A 297 -15.78 -2.41 21.40
CA HIS A 297 -16.04 -2.86 20.02
C HIS A 297 -16.70 -4.23 20.02
N VAL A 298 -17.57 -4.46 19.05
CA VAL A 298 -18.18 -5.77 18.77
C VAL A 298 -17.63 -6.32 17.46
N ILE A 299 -16.91 -7.42 17.54
CA ILE A 299 -16.30 -8.10 16.38
C ILE A 299 -16.80 -9.53 16.37
N GLU A 300 -17.62 -9.88 15.38
CA GLU A 300 -18.29 -11.17 15.37
C GLU A 300 -18.57 -11.71 13.98
N MET A 301 -18.60 -13.04 13.84
CA MET A 301 -18.99 -13.74 12.62
C MET A 301 -18.21 -13.30 11.36
N ASN A 302 -16.97 -12.86 11.50
CA ASN A 302 -16.12 -12.55 10.36
C ASN A 302 -15.33 -13.80 9.94
N GLU A 303 -15.15 -13.95 8.64
CA GLU A 303 -14.27 -14.96 8.06
C GLU A 303 -12.94 -14.31 7.64
N VAL A 304 -11.82 -14.90 8.08
CA VAL A 304 -10.47 -14.39 7.82
C VAL A 304 -9.57 -15.54 7.38
N HIS A 305 -8.93 -15.41 6.21
CA HIS A 305 -7.96 -16.39 5.73
C HIS A 305 -6.90 -15.76 4.84
N SER A 306 -5.80 -16.46 4.59
CA SER A 306 -4.73 -16.01 3.69
C SER A 306 -4.23 -14.61 4.06
N MET A 307 -3.93 -14.43 5.34
CA MET A 307 -3.38 -13.18 5.89
C MET A 307 -1.93 -13.38 6.34
N VAL A 308 -1.21 -12.28 6.58
CA VAL A 308 0.20 -12.28 6.99
C VAL A 308 1.06 -13.04 5.97
N LEU A 309 0.86 -12.74 4.69
CA LEU A 309 1.54 -13.47 3.60
C LEU A 309 3.00 -13.03 3.38
N GLU A 310 3.40 -11.89 3.95
CA GLU A 310 4.74 -11.34 3.69
C GLU A 310 5.47 -10.89 4.96
N SER A 311 4.82 -10.21 5.89
CA SER A 311 5.46 -9.62 7.07
C SER A 311 5.64 -10.61 8.23
N ASP A 312 6.67 -10.39 9.04
CA ASP A 312 6.91 -11.11 10.29
C ASP A 312 6.26 -10.41 11.49
N ASP A 313 6.22 -11.12 12.65
CA ASP A 313 5.79 -10.62 13.96
C ASP A 313 4.44 -9.87 13.95
N GLN A 314 3.48 -10.44 13.22
CA GLN A 314 2.12 -9.91 13.12
C GLN A 314 1.08 -11.02 13.27
N GLY A 315 -0.05 -10.66 13.89
CA GLY A 315 -1.23 -11.52 13.95
C GLY A 315 -2.23 -11.20 12.83
N ALA A 316 -3.12 -12.17 12.53
CA ALA A 316 -4.23 -11.88 11.63
C ALA A 316 -5.18 -10.80 12.22
N MET A 317 -5.22 -10.69 13.54
CA MET A 317 -5.91 -9.64 14.30
C MET A 317 -4.96 -9.13 15.40
N GLU A 318 -4.81 -7.84 15.53
CA GLU A 318 -3.95 -7.15 16.49
C GLU A 318 -4.71 -6.15 17.34
#